data_9d58b57195f6dd804f73295a7478052a
#
_entry.id   9d58b57195f6dd804f73295a7478052a
#
_cell.length_a   1.000
_cell.length_b   1.000
_cell.length_c   1.000
_cell.angle_alpha   90.00
_cell.angle_beta   90.00
_cell.angle_gamma   90.00
#
_symmetry.space_group_name_H-M   'P 1'
#
loop_
_entity.id
_entity.type
_entity.pdbx_description
1 polymer ?
#
loop_
_entity_poly.entity_id
_entity_poly.type
_entity_poly.pdbx_seq_one_letter_code
_entity_poly.pdbx_strand_id
1 'polypeptide(L)'
;MIPTLLIVGGFLGSGKTTLLAKAAAMLAKRGKRVVVVTNDQAPGLVDTAIIELAGVPAAEVAGACFCCAFDDFAAKTRQLIARHQPDVVLAEPVGSCVDIAATVLRPLAVEAGSTLHVAPFSVVVDPAALREVEAGAIDPATAYIYRLQLREADVLLLNKCDAEPDPALPEAILSAHCPSAALFRISAATGDGVEGWLDAVLAAAPGGGKRIEVDYDTYAAGEAALGWLNATVDLHGGDWESVLPRLMQSIDLRGIAHLKCLLKSGGLVLVANSVTGRPEPHLRRLASVASTLDARVIVNARIACPPDELRQAVEGAIATLGLGGQVKGIRAFSPSRPVPRHRLG
;
A
#
# COMPACT_ATOMS: atom_id res chain seq x y z
N MET A 1 -14.21 -0.54 25.20
CA MET A 1 -14.08 0.72 24.37
C MET A 1 -14.40 0.32 22.94
N ILE A 2 -15.12 1.15 22.19
CA ILE A 2 -15.43 0.90 20.78
C ILE A 2 -14.16 1.21 19.98
N PRO A 3 -13.61 0.24 19.20
CA PRO A 3 -12.42 0.47 18.40
C PRO A 3 -12.71 1.43 17.23
N THR A 4 -11.70 2.18 16.81
CA THR A 4 -11.79 3.05 15.63
C THR A 4 -11.08 2.36 14.46
N LEU A 5 -11.79 2.18 13.34
CA LEU A 5 -11.21 1.76 12.07
C LEU A 5 -10.77 2.99 11.26
N LEU A 6 -9.51 3.00 10.87
CA LEU A 6 -8.92 4.01 10.01
C LEU A 6 -8.42 3.36 8.73
N ILE A 7 -9.10 3.59 7.61
CA ILE A 7 -8.67 3.10 6.29
C ILE A 7 -7.82 4.17 5.62
N VAL A 8 -6.66 3.75 5.13
CA VAL A 8 -5.68 4.60 4.45
C VAL A 8 -5.48 4.11 3.02
N GLY A 9 -6.16 4.77 2.09
CA GLY A 9 -6.04 4.56 0.65
C GLY A 9 -4.89 5.35 0.03
N GLY A 10 -4.82 5.29 -1.28
CA GLY A 10 -3.83 6.01 -2.08
C GLY A 10 -3.12 5.13 -3.09
N PHE A 11 -2.58 5.74 -4.13
CA PHE A 11 -2.02 5.02 -5.27
C PHE A 11 -0.78 4.20 -4.90
N LEU A 12 -0.38 3.32 -5.81
CA LEU A 12 0.83 2.50 -5.70
C LEU A 12 2.06 3.38 -5.42
N GLY A 13 2.87 3.00 -4.43
CA GLY A 13 4.09 3.74 -4.08
C GLY A 13 3.90 5.05 -3.31
N SER A 14 2.67 5.45 -2.99
CA SER A 14 2.39 6.70 -2.25
C SER A 14 2.92 6.70 -0.80
N GLY A 15 3.23 5.52 -0.23
CA GLY A 15 3.81 5.39 1.12
C GLY A 15 2.83 4.93 2.18
N LYS A 16 1.69 4.35 1.83
CA LYS A 16 0.67 3.83 2.75
C LYS A 16 1.23 2.95 3.86
N THR A 17 1.92 1.87 3.50
CA THR A 17 2.51 0.92 4.46
C THR A 17 3.49 1.58 5.42
N THR A 18 4.34 2.49 4.90
CA THR A 18 5.29 3.26 5.74
C THR A 18 4.52 4.14 6.72
N LEU A 19 3.44 4.79 6.26
CA LEU A 19 2.58 5.61 7.11
C LEU A 19 1.88 4.77 8.18
N LEU A 20 1.34 3.60 7.82
CA LEU A 20 0.67 2.72 8.77
C LEU A 20 1.62 2.20 9.85
N ALA A 21 2.83 1.79 9.48
CA ALA A 21 3.86 1.38 10.43
C ALA A 21 4.25 2.54 11.38
N LYS A 22 4.40 3.75 10.83
CA LYS A 22 4.70 4.96 11.62
C LYS A 22 3.54 5.31 12.55
N ALA A 23 2.31 5.33 12.05
CA ALA A 23 1.10 5.62 12.82
C ALA A 23 0.90 4.60 13.95
N ALA A 24 1.07 3.30 13.66
CA ALA A 24 0.99 2.26 14.68
C ALA A 24 2.01 2.45 15.79
N ALA A 25 3.27 2.77 15.45
CA ALA A 25 4.32 3.03 16.43
C ALA A 25 4.02 4.29 17.28
N MET A 26 3.49 5.36 16.69
CA MET A 26 3.11 6.57 17.40
C MET A 26 1.91 6.33 18.34
N LEU A 27 0.91 5.62 17.87
CA LEU A 27 -0.26 5.24 18.68
C LEU A 27 0.14 4.32 19.85
N ALA A 28 1.04 3.36 19.62
CA ALA A 28 1.57 2.50 20.68
C ALA A 28 2.32 3.30 21.76
N LYS A 29 3.13 4.31 21.37
CA LYS A 29 3.75 5.24 22.32
C LYS A 29 2.75 6.04 23.15
N ARG A 30 1.55 6.28 22.61
CA ARG A 30 0.42 6.91 23.33
C ARG A 30 -0.38 5.90 24.18
N GLY A 31 0.11 4.66 24.34
CA GLY A 31 -0.55 3.59 25.11
C GLY A 31 -1.76 2.97 24.42
N LYS A 32 -1.94 3.19 23.11
CA LYS A 32 -3.03 2.61 22.33
C LYS A 32 -2.66 1.21 21.82
N ARG A 33 -3.59 0.29 21.90
CA ARG A 33 -3.47 -1.04 21.26
C ARG A 33 -3.89 -0.91 19.80
N VAL A 34 -3.01 -1.31 18.89
CA VAL A 34 -3.20 -1.16 17.44
C VAL A 34 -3.09 -2.52 16.78
N VAL A 35 -3.94 -2.77 15.79
CA VAL A 35 -3.83 -3.89 14.86
C VAL A 35 -3.92 -3.37 13.43
N VAL A 36 -3.39 -4.13 12.46
CA VAL A 36 -3.36 -3.71 11.05
C VAL A 36 -3.97 -4.80 10.17
N VAL A 37 -4.76 -4.38 9.17
CA VAL A 37 -5.24 -5.25 8.09
C VAL A 37 -4.66 -4.75 6.77
N THR A 38 -3.87 -5.59 6.12
CA THR A 38 -3.29 -5.31 4.79
C THR A 38 -4.04 -6.08 3.71
N ASN A 39 -3.94 -5.61 2.46
CA ASN A 39 -4.64 -6.24 1.34
C ASN A 39 -3.79 -6.28 0.06
N ASP A 40 -3.83 -7.42 -0.62
CA ASP A 40 -3.34 -7.55 -2.00
C ASP A 40 -4.13 -8.62 -2.77
N GLN A 41 -4.00 -8.58 -4.09
CA GLN A 41 -4.59 -9.57 -5.00
C GLN A 41 -3.82 -10.92 -5.03
N ALA A 42 -2.69 -11.04 -4.32
CA ALA A 42 -1.95 -12.28 -4.16
C ALA A 42 -1.32 -12.36 -2.75
N PRO A 43 -1.15 -13.57 -2.18
CA PRO A 43 -0.56 -13.74 -0.85
C PRO A 43 0.95 -13.45 -0.83
N GLY A 44 1.49 -13.24 0.38
CA GLY A 44 2.92 -13.05 0.60
C GLY A 44 3.37 -11.61 0.44
N LEU A 45 2.72 -10.71 1.17
CA LEU A 45 3.02 -9.28 1.10
C LEU A 45 4.28 -8.89 1.86
N VAL A 46 5.10 -8.09 1.20
CA VAL A 46 6.16 -7.31 1.84
C VAL A 46 5.56 -6.37 2.90
N ASP A 47 4.38 -5.82 2.65
CA ASP A 47 3.71 -4.86 3.55
C ASP A 47 3.32 -5.48 4.88
N THR A 48 2.68 -6.66 4.87
CA THR A 48 2.35 -7.41 6.10
C THR A 48 3.61 -7.72 6.90
N ALA A 49 4.67 -8.19 6.23
CA ALA A 49 5.93 -8.51 6.89
C ALA A 49 6.59 -7.27 7.54
N ILE A 50 6.49 -6.09 6.93
CA ILE A 50 6.98 -4.84 7.52
C ILE A 50 6.23 -4.49 8.81
N ILE A 51 4.91 -4.63 8.82
CA ILE A 51 4.05 -4.33 9.98
C ILE A 51 4.34 -5.31 11.11
N GLU A 52 4.42 -6.61 10.83
CA GLU A 52 4.74 -7.65 11.83
C GLU A 52 6.12 -7.45 12.45
N LEU A 53 7.12 -7.06 11.64
CA LEU A 53 8.47 -6.73 12.14
C LEU A 53 8.48 -5.51 13.06
N ALA A 54 7.53 -4.60 12.91
CA ALA A 54 7.33 -3.49 13.83
C ALA A 54 6.64 -3.92 15.14
N GLY A 55 6.35 -5.21 15.33
CA GLY A 55 5.70 -5.76 16.51
C GLY A 55 4.21 -5.49 16.60
N VAL A 56 3.57 -5.14 15.48
CA VAL A 56 2.14 -4.84 15.42
C VAL A 56 1.39 -6.08 14.92
N PRO A 57 0.35 -6.57 15.63
CA PRO A 57 -0.47 -7.67 15.15
C PRO A 57 -1.12 -7.30 13.82
N ALA A 58 -0.96 -8.16 12.81
CA ALA A 58 -1.50 -7.93 11.48
C ALA A 58 -2.28 -9.13 10.95
N ALA A 59 -3.19 -8.86 10.00
CA ALA A 59 -3.83 -9.88 9.17
C ALA A 59 -3.78 -9.41 7.71
N GLU A 60 -3.62 -10.39 6.79
CA GLU A 60 -3.60 -10.15 5.36
C GLU A 60 -4.91 -10.65 4.72
N VAL A 61 -5.58 -9.80 3.94
CA VAL A 61 -6.64 -10.19 3.02
C VAL A 61 -6.00 -10.38 1.65
N ALA A 62 -5.96 -11.61 1.15
CA ALA A 62 -5.27 -11.97 -0.08
C ALA A 62 -6.23 -12.54 -1.12
N GLY A 63 -5.88 -12.37 -2.40
CA GLY A 63 -6.60 -12.97 -3.53
C GLY A 63 -7.60 -12.05 -4.20
N ALA A 64 -8.03 -10.96 -3.55
CA ALA A 64 -8.87 -9.92 -4.12
C ALA A 64 -8.78 -8.63 -3.29
N CYS A 65 -9.19 -7.49 -3.87
CA CYS A 65 -9.28 -6.23 -3.12
C CYS A 65 -10.39 -6.29 -2.04
N PHE A 66 -10.32 -5.42 -1.04
CA PHE A 66 -11.31 -5.37 0.05
C PHE A 66 -12.76 -5.33 -0.43
N CYS A 67 -13.06 -4.65 -1.54
CA CYS A 67 -14.41 -4.56 -2.09
C CYS A 67 -14.92 -5.91 -2.62
N CYS A 68 -14.06 -6.71 -3.25
CA CYS A 68 -14.40 -8.02 -3.79
C CYS A 68 -14.32 -9.12 -2.72
N ALA A 69 -13.43 -8.98 -1.73
CA ALA A 69 -13.26 -9.89 -0.59
C ALA A 69 -13.81 -9.28 0.72
N PHE A 70 -14.92 -8.55 0.64
CA PHE A 70 -15.48 -7.81 1.79
C PHE A 70 -15.73 -8.72 3.01
N ASP A 71 -16.33 -9.90 2.78
CA ASP A 71 -16.65 -10.83 3.87
C ASP A 71 -15.39 -11.31 4.62
N ASP A 72 -14.28 -11.57 3.88
CA ASP A 72 -12.99 -11.95 4.48
C ASP A 72 -12.36 -10.78 5.24
N PHE A 73 -12.41 -9.57 4.68
CA PHE A 73 -11.96 -8.35 5.35
C PHE A 73 -12.71 -8.11 6.66
N ALA A 74 -14.04 -8.17 6.63
CA ALA A 74 -14.89 -7.99 7.80
C ALA A 74 -14.64 -9.08 8.85
N ALA A 75 -14.52 -10.35 8.43
CA ALA A 75 -14.24 -11.47 9.33
C ALA A 75 -12.86 -11.33 10.00
N LYS A 76 -11.79 -11.02 9.27
CA LYS A 76 -10.44 -10.81 9.82
C LYS A 76 -10.39 -9.60 10.75
N THR A 77 -11.07 -8.52 10.39
CA THR A 77 -11.18 -7.34 11.26
C THR A 77 -11.84 -7.71 12.60
N ARG A 78 -12.98 -8.44 12.57
CA ARG A 78 -13.64 -8.94 13.79
C ARG A 78 -12.75 -9.87 14.61
N GLN A 79 -12.03 -10.79 13.97
CA GLN A 79 -11.09 -11.71 14.65
C GLN A 79 -9.97 -10.95 15.36
N LEU A 80 -9.36 -9.96 14.70
CA LEU A 80 -8.33 -9.10 15.33
C LEU A 80 -8.90 -8.32 16.51
N ILE A 81 -10.10 -7.73 16.36
CA ILE A 81 -10.77 -7.00 17.45
C ILE A 81 -11.04 -7.95 18.64
N ALA A 82 -11.59 -9.12 18.40
CA ALA A 82 -11.90 -10.08 19.47
C ALA A 82 -10.63 -10.55 20.18
N ARG A 83 -9.55 -10.82 19.45
CA ARG A 83 -8.30 -11.38 20.00
C ARG A 83 -7.45 -10.34 20.73
N HIS A 84 -7.34 -9.12 20.18
CA HIS A 84 -6.38 -8.13 20.64
C HIS A 84 -7.05 -6.95 21.37
N GLN A 85 -8.38 -6.82 21.29
CA GLN A 85 -9.15 -5.72 21.86
C GLN A 85 -8.51 -4.35 21.58
N PRO A 86 -8.22 -4.01 20.30
CA PRO A 86 -7.51 -2.80 19.94
C PRO A 86 -8.33 -1.54 20.23
N ASP A 87 -7.65 -0.44 20.44
CA ASP A 87 -8.24 0.91 20.41
C ASP A 87 -8.39 1.41 18.97
N VAL A 88 -7.44 1.00 18.09
CA VAL A 88 -7.41 1.42 16.68
C VAL A 88 -7.12 0.22 15.77
N VAL A 89 -7.90 0.08 14.71
CA VAL A 89 -7.67 -0.82 13.59
C VAL A 89 -7.22 0.03 12.41
N LEU A 90 -6.00 -0.16 11.93
CA LEU A 90 -5.52 0.46 10.70
C LEU A 90 -5.74 -0.50 9.54
N ALA A 91 -6.18 -0.02 8.38
CA ALA A 91 -6.39 -0.87 7.22
C ALA A 91 -5.85 -0.24 5.94
N GLU A 92 -5.14 -1.04 5.13
CA GLU A 92 -4.55 -0.65 3.86
C GLU A 92 -5.20 -1.44 2.72
N PRO A 93 -6.04 -0.82 1.87
CA PRO A 93 -6.53 -1.43 0.65
C PRO A 93 -5.44 -1.52 -0.41
N VAL A 94 -5.65 -2.34 -1.44
CA VAL A 94 -4.80 -2.40 -2.63
C VAL A 94 -4.62 -0.99 -3.22
N GLY A 95 -3.41 -0.67 -3.68
CA GLY A 95 -3.05 0.67 -4.14
C GLY A 95 -3.80 1.17 -5.39
N SER A 96 -4.52 0.30 -6.09
CA SER A 96 -5.40 0.65 -7.22
C SER A 96 -6.88 0.73 -6.83
N CYS A 97 -7.27 0.39 -5.59
CA CYS A 97 -8.68 0.38 -5.18
C CYS A 97 -9.31 1.76 -5.22
N VAL A 98 -10.53 1.81 -5.76
CA VAL A 98 -11.46 2.95 -5.75
C VAL A 98 -12.85 2.49 -5.31
N ASP A 99 -13.78 3.41 -5.10
CA ASP A 99 -15.15 3.15 -4.62
C ASP A 99 -15.19 2.52 -3.21
N ILE A 100 -14.13 2.78 -2.42
CA ILE A 100 -13.96 2.24 -1.06
C ILE A 100 -15.09 2.72 -0.13
N ALA A 101 -15.55 3.96 -0.30
CA ALA A 101 -16.66 4.50 0.48
C ALA A 101 -17.94 3.65 0.31
N ALA A 102 -18.33 3.39 -0.93
CA ALA A 102 -19.58 2.69 -1.22
C ALA A 102 -19.46 1.16 -1.05
N THR A 103 -18.26 0.60 -1.26
CA THR A 103 -18.06 -0.85 -1.31
C THR A 103 -17.46 -1.46 -0.06
N VAL A 104 -16.84 -0.64 0.82
CA VAL A 104 -16.19 -1.10 2.04
C VAL A 104 -16.64 -0.32 3.27
N LEU A 105 -16.48 1.02 3.29
CA LEU A 105 -16.72 1.80 4.51
C LEU A 105 -18.19 1.78 4.95
N ARG A 106 -19.11 2.07 4.03
CA ARG A 106 -20.55 2.09 4.32
C ARG A 106 -21.11 0.70 4.62
N PRO A 107 -20.82 -0.36 3.83
CA PRO A 107 -21.22 -1.71 4.18
C PRO A 107 -20.72 -2.13 5.58
N LEU A 108 -19.46 -1.83 5.90
CA LEU A 108 -18.90 -2.17 7.20
C LEU A 108 -19.55 -1.37 8.35
N ALA A 109 -19.81 -0.07 8.15
CA ALA A 109 -20.51 0.75 9.13
C ALA A 109 -21.94 0.24 9.40
N VAL A 110 -22.65 -0.22 8.36
CA VAL A 110 -23.99 -0.83 8.51
C VAL A 110 -23.88 -2.16 9.26
N GLU A 111 -22.95 -3.04 8.88
CA GLU A 111 -22.76 -4.35 9.53
C GLU A 111 -22.31 -4.23 10.98
N ALA A 112 -21.36 -3.36 11.25
CA ALA A 112 -20.79 -3.19 12.60
C ALA A 112 -21.71 -2.37 13.55
N GLY A 113 -22.57 -1.51 13.00
CA GLY A 113 -23.43 -0.63 13.77
C GLY A 113 -22.64 0.19 14.80
N SER A 114 -23.02 0.10 16.08
CA SER A 114 -22.34 0.83 17.17
C SER A 114 -21.09 0.15 17.73
N THR A 115 -20.64 -0.98 17.15
CA THR A 115 -19.49 -1.76 17.67
C THR A 115 -18.15 -1.35 17.08
N LEU A 116 -18.15 -0.53 16.03
CA LEU A 116 -16.96 -0.02 15.35
C LEU A 116 -17.19 1.43 14.92
N HIS A 117 -16.25 2.30 15.26
CA HIS A 117 -16.22 3.66 14.76
C HIS A 117 -15.40 3.71 13.45
N VAL A 118 -15.98 4.20 12.36
CA VAL A 118 -15.27 4.36 11.08
C VAL A 118 -14.79 5.80 10.98
N ALA A 119 -13.49 6.01 11.01
CA ALA A 119 -12.85 7.33 10.88
C ALA A 119 -12.96 7.89 9.45
N PRO A 120 -12.75 9.19 9.23
CA PRO A 120 -12.68 9.79 7.91
C PRO A 120 -11.68 9.08 7.01
N PHE A 121 -12.09 8.80 5.75
CA PHE A 121 -11.27 8.11 4.76
C PHE A 121 -10.08 8.96 4.34
N SER A 122 -8.87 8.47 4.62
CA SER A 122 -7.63 9.17 4.33
C SER A 122 -6.96 8.59 3.08
N VAL A 123 -6.53 9.45 2.15
CA VAL A 123 -5.83 9.06 0.91
C VAL A 123 -4.44 9.70 0.87
N VAL A 124 -3.42 8.84 0.75
CA VAL A 124 -2.02 9.25 0.67
C VAL A 124 -1.64 9.60 -0.76
N VAL A 125 -1.06 10.79 -0.94
CA VAL A 125 -0.66 11.36 -2.22
C VAL A 125 0.86 11.51 -2.27
N ASP A 126 1.47 10.97 -3.34
CA ASP A 126 2.87 11.26 -3.67
C ASP A 126 2.92 12.49 -4.60
N PRO A 127 3.63 13.56 -4.24
CA PRO A 127 3.75 14.76 -5.08
C PRO A 127 4.32 14.47 -6.48
N ALA A 128 5.27 13.54 -6.60
CA ALA A 128 5.85 13.18 -7.89
C ALA A 128 4.83 12.50 -8.80
N ALA A 129 4.10 11.51 -8.27
CA ALA A 129 3.03 10.84 -9.02
C ALA A 129 1.90 11.80 -9.40
N LEU A 130 1.54 12.73 -8.52
CA LEU A 130 0.54 13.76 -8.83
C LEU A 130 0.96 14.62 -10.02
N ARG A 131 2.23 15.06 -10.09
CA ARG A 131 2.74 15.84 -11.23
C ARG A 131 2.70 15.04 -12.53
N GLU A 132 3.05 13.75 -12.51
CA GLU A 132 3.00 12.90 -13.69
C GLU A 132 1.56 12.70 -14.20
N VAL A 133 0.59 12.55 -13.30
CA VAL A 133 -0.84 12.48 -13.64
C VAL A 133 -1.32 13.79 -14.28
N GLU A 134 -0.95 14.92 -13.71
CA GLU A 134 -1.36 16.24 -14.22
C GLU A 134 -0.66 16.59 -15.55
N ALA A 135 0.58 16.14 -15.74
CA ALA A 135 1.31 16.30 -17.00
C ALA A 135 0.81 15.34 -18.11
N GLY A 136 -0.10 14.41 -17.80
CA GLY A 136 -0.55 13.38 -18.76
C GLY A 136 0.52 12.35 -19.12
N ALA A 137 1.52 12.17 -18.26
CA ALA A 137 2.63 11.25 -18.48
C ALA A 137 2.31 9.78 -18.13
N ILE A 138 1.14 9.56 -17.53
CA ILE A 138 0.66 8.23 -17.11
C ILE A 138 -0.47 7.79 -18.05
N ASP A 139 -0.61 6.47 -18.21
CA ASP A 139 -1.73 5.86 -18.94
C ASP A 139 -3.08 6.47 -18.50
N PRO A 140 -3.97 6.85 -19.43
CA PRO A 140 -5.22 7.56 -19.11
C PRO A 140 -6.15 6.78 -18.16
N ALA A 141 -6.24 5.45 -18.28
CA ALA A 141 -7.09 4.64 -17.42
C ALA A 141 -6.47 4.50 -16.01
N THR A 142 -5.15 4.43 -15.92
CA THR A 142 -4.41 4.50 -14.65
C THR A 142 -4.59 5.88 -13.98
N ALA A 143 -4.50 6.97 -14.75
CA ALA A 143 -4.75 8.33 -14.26
C ALA A 143 -6.21 8.52 -13.80
N TYR A 144 -7.16 7.85 -14.44
CA TYR A 144 -8.57 7.82 -14.01
C TYR A 144 -8.70 7.24 -12.59
N ILE A 145 -8.07 6.08 -12.31
CA ILE A 145 -8.04 5.49 -10.96
C ILE A 145 -7.49 6.50 -9.95
N TYR A 146 -6.34 7.10 -10.25
CA TYR A 146 -5.70 8.07 -9.37
C TYR A 146 -6.63 9.23 -9.00
N ARG A 147 -7.28 9.84 -10.01
CA ARG A 147 -8.23 10.95 -9.79
C ARG A 147 -9.47 10.54 -9.00
N LEU A 148 -9.97 9.32 -9.19
CA LEU A 148 -11.07 8.80 -8.39
C LEU A 148 -10.69 8.67 -6.91
N GLN A 149 -9.49 8.16 -6.60
CA GLN A 149 -9.01 8.07 -5.22
C GLN A 149 -8.97 9.44 -4.54
N LEU A 150 -8.51 10.49 -5.24
CA LEU A 150 -8.51 11.84 -4.69
C LEU A 150 -9.93 12.35 -4.39
N ARG A 151 -10.87 12.12 -5.31
CA ARG A 151 -12.27 12.59 -5.17
C ARG A 151 -13.01 11.91 -4.04
N GLU A 152 -12.67 10.67 -3.72
CA GLU A 152 -13.31 9.86 -2.70
C GLU A 152 -12.85 10.23 -1.27
N ALA A 153 -11.71 10.88 -1.13
CA ALA A 153 -11.08 11.18 0.15
C ALA A 153 -11.87 12.21 0.99
N ASP A 154 -12.03 11.92 2.28
CA ASP A 154 -12.38 12.93 3.29
C ASP A 154 -11.13 13.74 3.70
N VAL A 155 -9.97 13.05 3.72
CA VAL A 155 -8.68 13.60 4.11
C VAL A 155 -7.63 13.25 3.06
N LEU A 156 -6.89 14.23 2.58
CA LEU A 156 -5.75 14.07 1.69
C LEU A 156 -4.45 14.23 2.49
N LEU A 157 -3.53 13.28 2.31
CA LEU A 157 -2.24 13.27 2.96
C LEU A 157 -1.16 13.48 1.90
N LEU A 158 -0.71 14.71 1.71
CA LEU A 158 0.44 15.01 0.86
C LEU A 158 1.69 14.50 1.56
N ASN A 159 2.16 13.33 1.10
CA ASN A 159 3.27 12.60 1.72
C ASN A 159 4.61 12.93 1.06
N LYS A 160 5.69 12.44 1.66
CA LYS A 160 7.09 12.64 1.21
C LYS A 160 7.52 14.11 1.17
N CYS A 161 6.92 14.94 2.03
CA CYS A 161 7.26 16.36 2.13
C CYS A 161 8.71 16.62 2.56
N ASP A 162 9.36 15.63 3.17
CA ASP A 162 10.80 15.64 3.48
C ASP A 162 11.69 15.64 2.22
N ALA A 163 11.18 15.14 1.10
CA ALA A 163 11.89 15.05 -0.18
C ALA A 163 11.25 15.90 -1.29
N GLU A 164 10.22 16.67 -0.96
CA GLU A 164 9.50 17.54 -1.89
C GLU A 164 10.03 18.97 -1.80
N PRO A 165 10.71 19.47 -2.87
CA PRO A 165 11.32 20.79 -2.82
C PRO A 165 10.30 21.95 -2.88
N ASP A 166 9.14 21.71 -3.50
CA ASP A 166 8.06 22.69 -3.61
C ASP A 166 6.69 22.05 -3.34
N PRO A 167 6.28 21.97 -2.06
CA PRO A 167 4.98 21.41 -1.70
C PRO A 167 3.80 22.32 -2.06
N ALA A 168 4.00 23.59 -2.37
CA ALA A 168 2.92 24.54 -2.64
C ALA A 168 2.16 24.20 -3.94
N LEU A 169 2.87 23.76 -4.97
CA LEU A 169 2.26 23.38 -6.24
C LEU A 169 1.35 22.14 -6.10
N PRO A 170 1.80 20.99 -5.54
CA PRO A 170 0.91 19.86 -5.28
C PRO A 170 -0.29 20.21 -4.40
N GLU A 171 -0.13 21.06 -3.40
CA GLU A 171 -1.24 21.50 -2.55
C GLU A 171 -2.29 22.31 -3.31
N ALA A 172 -1.84 23.25 -4.16
CA ALA A 172 -2.76 24.03 -4.99
C ALA A 172 -3.57 23.11 -5.92
N ILE A 173 -2.92 22.11 -6.51
CA ILE A 173 -3.58 21.10 -7.36
C ILE A 173 -4.62 20.32 -6.54
N LEU A 174 -4.26 19.79 -5.37
CA LEU A 174 -5.16 19.01 -4.53
C LEU A 174 -6.34 19.85 -4.04
N SER A 175 -6.09 21.08 -3.63
CA SER A 175 -7.14 22.02 -3.17
C SER A 175 -8.11 22.37 -4.29
N ALA A 176 -7.64 22.48 -5.52
CA ALA A 176 -8.49 22.74 -6.69
C ALA A 176 -9.35 21.52 -7.05
N HIS A 177 -8.77 20.31 -7.04
CA HIS A 177 -9.49 19.07 -7.38
C HIS A 177 -10.44 18.58 -6.27
N CYS A 178 -10.10 18.82 -5.00
CA CYS A 178 -10.79 18.29 -3.84
C CYS A 178 -11.01 19.33 -2.73
N PRO A 179 -11.73 20.43 -3.00
CA PRO A 179 -11.81 21.58 -2.09
C PRO A 179 -12.52 21.26 -0.75
N SER A 180 -13.23 20.13 -0.69
CA SER A 180 -13.94 19.71 0.52
C SER A 180 -13.17 18.66 1.34
N ALA A 181 -11.98 18.23 0.92
CA ALA A 181 -11.11 17.34 1.68
C ALA A 181 -10.20 18.14 2.61
N ALA A 182 -10.02 17.66 3.84
CA ALA A 182 -8.98 18.21 4.71
C ALA A 182 -7.61 17.80 4.17
N LEU A 183 -6.65 18.72 4.14
CA LEU A 183 -5.32 18.48 3.60
C LEU A 183 -4.26 18.56 4.70
N PHE A 184 -3.41 17.53 4.80
CA PHE A 184 -2.26 17.50 5.70
C PHE A 184 -0.98 17.26 4.90
N ARG A 185 0.06 18.02 5.22
CA ARG A 185 1.44 17.74 4.80
C ARG A 185 2.04 16.73 5.76
N ILE A 186 2.59 15.64 5.26
CA ILE A 186 3.21 14.62 6.09
C ILE A 186 4.50 14.09 5.47
N SER A 187 5.34 13.51 6.30
CA SER A 187 6.37 12.57 5.90
C SER A 187 6.19 11.27 6.68
N ALA A 188 5.76 10.22 6.00
CA ALA A 188 5.68 8.90 6.60
C ALA A 188 7.07 8.36 7.02
N ALA A 189 8.15 8.82 6.37
CA ALA A 189 9.52 8.43 6.67
C ALA A 189 9.99 9.04 7.99
N THR A 190 9.90 10.36 8.15
CA THR A 190 10.34 11.08 9.35
C THR A 190 9.31 11.05 10.47
N GLY A 191 8.03 11.10 10.13
CA GLY A 191 6.89 11.21 11.03
C GLY A 191 6.33 12.63 11.13
N ASP A 192 6.90 13.58 10.40
CA ASP A 192 6.44 14.96 10.40
C ASP A 192 4.98 15.04 9.91
N GLY A 193 4.16 15.83 10.61
CA GLY A 193 2.73 16.02 10.32
C GLY A 193 1.82 14.82 10.63
N VAL A 194 2.36 13.62 10.90
CA VAL A 194 1.57 12.39 11.15
C VAL A 194 0.76 12.50 12.44
N GLU A 195 1.30 13.12 13.51
CA GLU A 195 0.55 13.31 14.76
C GLU A 195 -0.69 14.17 14.57
N GLY A 196 -0.55 15.31 13.88
CA GLY A 196 -1.67 16.22 13.62
C GLY A 196 -2.79 15.55 12.80
N TRP A 197 -2.41 14.73 11.81
CA TRP A 197 -3.38 13.92 11.08
C TRP A 197 -4.09 12.91 11.99
N LEU A 198 -3.34 12.13 12.79
CA LEU A 198 -3.92 11.15 13.70
C LEU A 198 -4.89 11.79 14.69
N ASP A 199 -4.51 12.92 15.28
CA ASP A 199 -5.37 13.64 16.23
C ASP A 199 -6.68 14.10 15.56
N ALA A 200 -6.58 14.65 14.34
CA ALA A 200 -7.75 15.11 13.59
C ALA A 200 -8.70 13.95 13.25
N VAL A 201 -8.21 12.83 12.71
CA VAL A 201 -9.08 11.73 12.25
C VAL A 201 -9.63 10.90 13.39
N LEU A 202 -8.92 10.77 14.52
CA LEU A 202 -9.40 10.03 15.69
C LEU A 202 -10.38 10.84 16.54
N ALA A 203 -10.36 12.17 16.47
CA ALA A 203 -11.31 13.04 17.14
C ALA A 203 -12.55 13.35 16.28
N ALA A 204 -12.51 13.06 14.98
CA ALA A 204 -13.57 13.38 14.05
C ALA A 204 -14.84 12.54 14.29
N ALA A 205 -15.99 13.08 13.88
CA ALA A 205 -17.21 12.29 13.75
C ALA A 205 -17.00 11.15 12.73
N PRO A 206 -17.83 10.07 12.79
CA PRO A 206 -17.74 9.00 11.80
C PRO A 206 -17.72 9.57 10.37
N GLY A 207 -16.70 9.14 9.61
CA GLY A 207 -16.57 9.42 8.18
C GLY A 207 -17.09 8.26 7.35
N GLY A 208 -16.93 8.32 6.07
CA GLY A 208 -17.36 7.21 5.20
C GLY A 208 -16.86 7.39 3.77
N GLY A 209 -15.97 8.36 3.57
CA GLY A 209 -15.54 8.77 2.25
C GLY A 209 -16.67 9.41 1.43
N LYS A 210 -16.32 10.05 0.33
CA LYS A 210 -17.28 10.66 -0.57
C LYS A 210 -17.77 9.64 -1.59
N ARG A 211 -19.06 9.70 -1.91
CA ARG A 211 -19.59 8.91 -3.00
C ARG A 211 -19.03 9.42 -4.34
N ILE A 212 -18.56 8.51 -5.15
CA ILE A 212 -18.08 8.78 -6.50
C ILE A 212 -18.84 7.95 -7.53
N GLU A 213 -18.89 8.43 -8.75
CA GLU A 213 -19.33 7.67 -9.91
C GLU A 213 -18.12 6.94 -10.50
N VAL A 214 -18.23 5.62 -10.69
CA VAL A 214 -17.14 4.77 -11.20
C VAL A 214 -17.60 4.06 -12.45
N ASP A 215 -16.89 4.31 -13.54
CA ASP A 215 -16.92 3.43 -14.71
C ASP A 215 -15.99 2.23 -14.45
N TYR A 216 -16.60 1.09 -14.13
CA TYR A 216 -15.87 -0.13 -13.81
C TYR A 216 -15.12 -0.74 -14.99
N ASP A 217 -15.46 -0.39 -16.23
CA ASP A 217 -14.73 -0.87 -17.41
C ASP A 217 -13.45 -0.07 -17.60
N THR A 218 -13.50 1.24 -17.45
CA THR A 218 -12.31 2.11 -17.40
C THR A 218 -11.43 1.77 -16.18
N TYR A 219 -12.04 1.50 -15.03
CA TYR A 219 -11.31 1.06 -13.84
C TYR A 219 -10.56 -0.25 -14.09
N ALA A 220 -11.23 -1.27 -14.65
CA ALA A 220 -10.62 -2.54 -14.98
C ALA A 220 -9.47 -2.39 -16.00
N ALA A 221 -9.64 -1.52 -17.01
CA ALA A 221 -8.59 -1.21 -17.97
C ALA A 221 -7.35 -0.61 -17.30
N GLY A 222 -7.53 0.32 -16.34
CA GLY A 222 -6.43 0.94 -15.60
C GLY A 222 -5.68 -0.04 -14.68
N GLU A 223 -6.37 -1.00 -14.06
CA GLU A 223 -5.71 -2.08 -13.33
C GLU A 223 -4.96 -3.04 -14.24
N ALA A 224 -5.55 -3.39 -15.39
CA ALA A 224 -4.96 -4.29 -16.37
C ALA A 224 -3.80 -3.68 -17.16
N ALA A 225 -3.65 -2.35 -17.17
CA ALA A 225 -2.50 -1.65 -17.76
C ALA A 225 -1.18 -2.00 -17.07
N LEU A 226 -1.25 -2.53 -15.84
CA LEU A 226 -0.09 -2.99 -15.08
C LEU A 226 -0.04 -4.52 -15.07
N GLY A 227 1.14 -5.08 -15.36
CA GLY A 227 1.47 -6.44 -15.00
C GLY A 227 1.71 -6.54 -13.50
N TRP A 228 1.12 -7.52 -12.87
CA TRP A 228 1.25 -7.80 -11.45
C TRP A 228 2.09 -9.06 -11.25
N LEU A 229 3.08 -9.00 -10.35
CA LEU A 229 3.90 -10.17 -10.03
C LEU A 229 4.18 -10.22 -8.53
N ASN A 230 4.01 -11.41 -7.98
CA ASN A 230 4.50 -11.77 -6.66
C ASN A 230 5.41 -13.00 -6.81
N ALA A 231 6.63 -12.94 -6.24
CA ALA A 231 7.56 -14.05 -6.25
C ALA A 231 8.20 -14.25 -4.88
N THR A 232 8.54 -15.52 -4.60
CA THR A 232 9.35 -15.91 -3.44
C THR A 232 10.53 -16.72 -3.93
N VAL A 233 11.73 -16.31 -3.54
CA VAL A 233 13.00 -16.92 -3.96
C VAL A 233 13.82 -17.21 -2.73
N ASP A 234 14.30 -18.45 -2.60
CA ASP A 234 15.35 -18.81 -1.63
C ASP A 234 16.70 -18.70 -2.32
N LEU A 235 17.63 -17.97 -1.74
CA LEU A 235 18.99 -17.72 -2.24
C LEU A 235 20.02 -18.26 -1.26
N HIS A 236 21.21 -18.63 -1.78
CA HIS A 236 22.32 -19.15 -0.99
C HIS A 236 23.64 -18.47 -1.34
N GLY A 237 24.43 -18.05 -0.34
CA GLY A 237 25.81 -17.60 -0.50
C GLY A 237 25.98 -16.19 -1.08
N GLY A 238 25.21 -15.19 -0.61
CA GLY A 238 25.29 -13.82 -1.11
C GLY A 238 25.79 -12.77 -0.10
N ASP A 239 26.29 -11.66 -0.61
CA ASP A 239 26.35 -10.39 0.10
C ASP A 239 24.94 -9.77 0.09
N TRP A 240 24.20 -9.96 1.17
CA TRP A 240 22.78 -9.64 1.22
C TRP A 240 22.46 -8.15 1.06
N GLU A 241 23.38 -7.26 1.40
CA GLU A 241 23.17 -5.81 1.25
C GLU A 241 23.21 -5.38 -0.22
N SER A 242 23.97 -6.06 -1.05
CA SER A 242 24.04 -5.80 -2.48
C SER A 242 22.94 -6.48 -3.30
N VAL A 243 22.32 -7.55 -2.77
CA VAL A 243 21.38 -8.40 -3.53
C VAL A 243 20.14 -7.63 -3.97
N LEU A 244 19.45 -6.93 -3.06
CA LEU A 244 18.22 -6.22 -3.43
C LEU A 244 18.44 -5.10 -4.44
N PRO A 245 19.44 -4.20 -4.27
CA PRO A 245 19.74 -3.19 -5.29
C PRO A 245 20.07 -3.80 -6.65
N ARG A 246 20.92 -4.83 -6.69
CA ARG A 246 21.29 -5.52 -7.94
C ARG A 246 20.10 -6.18 -8.62
N LEU A 247 19.25 -6.90 -7.86
CA LEU A 247 18.04 -7.53 -8.37
C LEU A 247 17.11 -6.48 -9.01
N MET A 248 16.87 -5.38 -8.31
CA MET A 248 15.94 -4.34 -8.77
C MET A 248 16.48 -3.57 -9.97
N GLN A 249 17.79 -3.27 -10.01
CA GLN A 249 18.43 -2.61 -11.15
C GLN A 249 18.48 -3.52 -12.40
N SER A 250 18.48 -4.84 -12.20
CA SER A 250 18.45 -5.81 -13.30
C SER A 250 17.05 -5.97 -13.91
N ILE A 251 16.00 -5.45 -13.27
CA ILE A 251 14.64 -5.40 -13.81
C ILE A 251 14.53 -4.11 -14.64
N ASP A 252 15.08 -4.13 -15.85
CA ASP A 252 15.08 -2.99 -16.77
C ASP A 252 13.73 -2.87 -17.48
N LEU A 253 12.71 -2.43 -16.74
CA LEU A 253 11.38 -2.17 -17.27
C LEU A 253 11.02 -0.69 -17.10
N ARG A 254 10.61 -0.07 -18.22
CA ARG A 254 10.13 1.32 -18.24
C ARG A 254 8.72 1.42 -17.63
N GLY A 255 8.40 2.58 -17.07
CA GLY A 255 7.07 2.82 -16.51
C GLY A 255 6.79 2.07 -15.21
N ILE A 256 7.81 1.88 -14.37
CA ILE A 256 7.64 1.25 -13.06
C ILE A 256 6.64 2.04 -12.24
N ALA A 257 5.51 1.42 -11.90
CA ALA A 257 4.57 1.98 -10.94
C ALA A 257 5.02 1.65 -9.50
N HIS A 258 5.43 0.38 -9.25
CA HIS A 258 5.88 -0.04 -7.93
C HIS A 258 6.65 -1.38 -8.01
N LEU A 259 7.87 -1.39 -7.51
CA LEU A 259 8.66 -2.61 -7.29
C LEU A 259 9.14 -2.60 -5.84
N LYS A 260 8.77 -3.62 -5.08
CA LYS A 260 9.13 -3.78 -3.68
C LYS A 260 9.74 -5.16 -3.44
N CYS A 261 10.87 -5.20 -2.75
CA CYS A 261 11.55 -6.43 -2.37
C CYS A 261 11.82 -6.46 -0.88
N LEU A 262 11.63 -7.63 -0.27
CA LEU A 262 12.01 -7.91 1.12
C LEU A 262 12.99 -9.07 1.12
N LEU A 263 14.13 -8.94 1.83
CA LEU A 263 15.08 -10.01 2.07
C LEU A 263 15.14 -10.32 3.55
N LYS A 264 15.05 -11.61 3.90
CA LYS A 264 15.25 -12.12 5.25
C LYS A 264 16.38 -13.16 5.24
N SER A 265 17.40 -12.98 6.10
CA SER A 265 18.51 -13.91 6.28
C SER A 265 18.91 -13.94 7.75
N GLY A 266 18.58 -15.05 8.46
CA GLY A 266 18.75 -15.09 9.91
C GLY A 266 17.99 -13.95 10.59
N GLY A 267 18.72 -13.09 11.34
CA GLY A 267 18.14 -11.89 11.96
C GLY A 267 18.29 -10.60 11.12
N LEU A 268 18.84 -10.68 9.91
CA LEU A 268 18.91 -9.55 8.98
C LEU A 268 17.61 -9.43 8.18
N VAL A 269 17.06 -8.23 8.14
CA VAL A 269 15.89 -7.90 7.29
C VAL A 269 16.15 -6.61 6.51
N LEU A 270 16.11 -6.73 5.20
CA LEU A 270 16.28 -5.63 4.25
C LEU A 270 15.01 -5.45 3.43
N VAL A 271 14.65 -4.21 3.15
CA VAL A 271 13.59 -3.85 2.21
C VAL A 271 14.14 -2.85 1.22
N ALA A 272 13.84 -3.06 -0.05
CA ALA A 272 14.12 -2.09 -1.10
C ALA A 272 12.86 -1.83 -1.92
N ASN A 273 12.68 -0.59 -2.36
CA ASN A 273 11.56 -0.20 -3.20
C ASN A 273 11.96 0.83 -4.25
N SER A 274 11.33 0.72 -5.43
CA SER A 274 11.33 1.72 -6.50
C SER A 274 9.89 2.05 -6.85
N VAL A 275 9.62 3.30 -7.20
CA VAL A 275 8.27 3.80 -7.52
C VAL A 275 8.34 4.72 -8.73
N THR A 276 7.19 4.99 -9.35
CA THR A 276 7.04 6.00 -10.40
C THR A 276 7.68 7.33 -9.95
N GLY A 277 8.45 7.97 -10.84
CA GLY A 277 9.21 9.20 -10.56
C GLY A 277 10.44 9.02 -9.66
N ARG A 278 10.69 7.83 -9.10
CA ARG A 278 11.88 7.49 -8.31
C ARG A 278 12.31 6.05 -8.59
N PRO A 279 12.89 5.78 -9.78
CA PRO A 279 13.23 4.42 -10.22
C PRO A 279 14.40 3.80 -9.44
N GLU A 280 15.28 4.63 -8.85
CA GLU A 280 16.42 4.13 -8.09
C GLU A 280 15.97 3.37 -6.84
N PRO A 281 16.55 2.17 -6.57
CA PRO A 281 16.20 1.37 -5.40
C PRO A 281 16.52 2.09 -4.10
N HIS A 282 15.52 2.32 -3.27
CA HIS A 282 15.70 2.84 -1.91
C HIS A 282 15.78 1.69 -0.91
N LEU A 283 17.01 1.36 -0.46
CA LEU A 283 17.29 0.28 0.49
C LEU A 283 17.13 0.77 1.93
N ARG A 284 16.43 -0.02 2.75
CA ARG A 284 16.30 0.19 4.20
C ARG A 284 16.58 -1.11 4.94
N ARG A 285 17.33 -1.02 6.04
CA ARG A 285 17.53 -2.11 6.98
C ARG A 285 16.49 -1.99 8.09
N LEU A 286 15.64 -3.01 8.25
CA LEU A 286 14.61 -3.07 9.28
C LEU A 286 15.08 -3.80 10.55
N ALA A 287 15.95 -4.79 10.41
CA ALA A 287 16.59 -5.51 11.50
C ALA A 287 18.03 -5.86 11.13
N SER A 288 18.93 -5.83 12.11
CA SER A 288 20.37 -6.00 11.92
C SER A 288 20.93 -6.95 12.99
N VAL A 289 20.63 -8.23 12.84
CA VAL A 289 21.27 -9.31 13.58
C VAL A 289 22.07 -10.15 12.58
N ALA A 290 22.93 -11.05 13.04
CA ALA A 290 23.77 -11.86 12.18
C ALA A 290 22.97 -12.53 11.05
N SER A 291 23.42 -12.36 9.81
CA SER A 291 22.86 -13.04 8.63
C SER A 291 23.37 -14.49 8.56
N THR A 292 22.70 -15.30 7.78
CA THR A 292 23.08 -16.69 7.46
C THR A 292 23.52 -16.78 6.01
N LEU A 293 24.00 -17.97 5.59
CA LEU A 293 24.31 -18.24 4.18
C LEU A 293 23.04 -18.33 3.32
N ASP A 294 21.89 -18.51 3.94
CA ASP A 294 20.60 -18.60 3.26
C ASP A 294 19.80 -17.31 3.44
N ALA A 295 19.10 -16.90 2.40
CA ALA A 295 18.15 -15.81 2.45
C ALA A 295 16.88 -16.14 1.68
N ARG A 296 15.77 -15.60 2.13
CA ARG A 296 14.51 -15.56 1.39
C ARG A 296 14.24 -14.16 0.89
N VAL A 297 13.97 -14.04 -0.41
CA VAL A 297 13.58 -12.79 -1.05
C VAL A 297 12.11 -12.89 -1.48
N ILE A 298 11.32 -11.89 -1.11
CA ILE A 298 9.96 -11.69 -1.60
C ILE A 298 10.00 -10.50 -2.56
N VAL A 299 9.40 -10.65 -3.74
CA VAL A 299 9.30 -9.62 -4.77
C VAL A 299 7.85 -9.34 -5.05
N ASN A 300 7.42 -8.09 -4.91
CA ASN A 300 6.13 -7.60 -5.35
C ASN A 300 6.35 -6.52 -6.41
N ALA A 301 5.90 -6.76 -7.64
CA ALA A 301 6.04 -5.84 -8.76
C ALA A 301 4.68 -5.50 -9.39
N ARG A 302 4.50 -4.22 -9.73
CA ARG A 302 3.34 -3.66 -10.43
C ARG A 302 3.90 -2.70 -11.48
N ILE A 303 4.04 -3.17 -12.71
CA ILE A 303 4.81 -2.49 -13.76
C ILE A 303 4.00 -2.45 -15.04
N ALA A 304 4.12 -1.36 -15.80
CA ALA A 304 3.39 -1.15 -17.06
C ALA A 304 3.96 -2.03 -18.20
N CYS A 305 3.75 -3.33 -18.11
CA CYS A 305 4.09 -4.33 -19.13
C CYS A 305 3.21 -5.58 -19.01
N PRO A 306 3.13 -6.44 -20.04
CA PRO A 306 2.43 -7.71 -19.96
C PRO A 306 2.98 -8.63 -18.84
N PRO A 307 2.11 -9.44 -18.19
CA PRO A 307 2.54 -10.33 -17.09
C PRO A 307 3.67 -11.29 -17.45
N ASP A 308 3.68 -11.82 -18.68
CA ASP A 308 4.71 -12.77 -19.12
C ASP A 308 6.07 -12.07 -19.31
N GLU A 309 6.08 -10.84 -19.81
CA GLU A 309 7.29 -10.00 -19.90
C GLU A 309 7.82 -9.69 -18.50
N LEU A 310 6.96 -9.31 -17.58
CA LEU A 310 7.31 -9.06 -16.19
C LEU A 310 7.90 -10.32 -15.52
N ARG A 311 7.30 -11.48 -15.77
CA ARG A 311 7.84 -12.77 -15.30
C ARG A 311 9.25 -13.01 -15.81
N GLN A 312 9.45 -12.90 -17.13
CA GLN A 312 10.76 -13.12 -17.76
C GLN A 312 11.81 -12.14 -17.22
N ALA A 313 11.45 -10.86 -17.05
CA ALA A 313 12.36 -9.86 -16.50
C ALA A 313 12.79 -10.19 -15.06
N VAL A 314 11.85 -10.61 -14.20
CA VAL A 314 12.17 -10.98 -12.82
C VAL A 314 12.98 -12.27 -12.74
N GLU A 315 12.64 -13.30 -13.52
CA GLU A 315 13.41 -14.55 -13.61
C GLU A 315 14.83 -14.30 -14.14
N GLY A 316 14.99 -13.48 -15.17
CA GLY A 316 16.27 -13.04 -15.70
C GLY A 316 17.09 -12.27 -14.67
N ALA A 317 16.48 -11.32 -13.95
CA ALA A 317 17.14 -10.57 -12.90
C ALA A 317 17.63 -11.48 -11.75
N ILE A 318 16.84 -12.48 -11.35
CA ILE A 318 17.26 -13.48 -10.36
C ILE A 318 18.48 -14.27 -10.86
N ALA A 319 18.47 -14.70 -12.13
CA ALA A 319 19.57 -15.43 -12.72
C ALA A 319 20.87 -14.60 -12.77
N THR A 320 20.79 -13.28 -13.03
CA THR A 320 21.98 -12.40 -13.07
C THR A 320 22.67 -12.22 -11.71
N LEU A 321 22.00 -12.55 -10.60
CA LEU A 321 22.64 -12.51 -9.29
C LEU A 321 23.81 -13.50 -9.18
N GLY A 322 23.79 -14.58 -9.95
CA GLY A 322 24.84 -15.61 -9.94
C GLY A 322 24.92 -16.38 -8.61
N LEU A 323 23.84 -16.36 -7.81
CA LEU A 323 23.74 -17.04 -6.52
C LEU A 323 23.07 -18.40 -6.69
N GLY A 324 23.46 -19.37 -5.86
CA GLY A 324 22.69 -20.59 -5.67
C GLY A 324 21.28 -20.23 -5.18
N GLY A 325 20.25 -20.92 -5.69
CA GLY A 325 18.91 -20.62 -5.21
C GLY A 325 17.80 -21.33 -5.97
N GLN A 326 16.58 -21.19 -5.44
CA GLN A 326 15.38 -21.77 -6.00
C GLN A 326 14.22 -20.80 -5.95
N VAL A 327 13.57 -20.58 -7.09
CA VAL A 327 12.26 -19.90 -7.14
C VAL A 327 11.23 -20.84 -6.52
N LYS A 328 10.69 -20.49 -5.36
CA LYS A 328 9.67 -21.27 -4.63
C LYS A 328 8.28 -21.04 -5.18
N GLY A 329 8.04 -19.84 -5.70
CA GLY A 329 6.80 -19.49 -6.37
C GLY A 329 6.94 -18.19 -7.11
N ILE A 330 6.33 -18.12 -8.28
CA ILE A 330 6.17 -16.89 -9.05
C ILE A 330 4.78 -16.89 -9.66
N ARG A 331 4.06 -15.81 -9.44
CA ARG A 331 2.74 -15.58 -10.01
C ARG A 331 2.72 -14.22 -10.67
N ALA A 332 2.60 -14.21 -11.99
CA ALA A 332 2.39 -13.01 -12.78
C ALA A 332 0.99 -13.05 -13.40
N PHE A 333 0.26 -11.93 -13.38
CA PHE A 333 -1.11 -11.85 -13.85
C PHE A 333 -1.51 -10.39 -14.12
N SER A 334 -2.57 -10.19 -14.90
CA SER A 334 -3.33 -8.95 -14.91
C SER A 334 -4.54 -9.11 -13.99
N PRO A 335 -4.89 -8.10 -13.19
CA PRO A 335 -6.11 -8.12 -12.37
C PRO A 335 -7.35 -8.34 -13.23
N SER A 336 -8.29 -9.10 -12.72
CA SER A 336 -9.61 -9.21 -13.32
C SER A 336 -10.46 -7.97 -13.01
N ARG A 337 -11.49 -7.74 -13.83
CA ARG A 337 -12.48 -6.67 -13.58
C ARG A 337 -13.01 -6.76 -12.15
N PRO A 338 -12.95 -5.69 -11.36
CA PRO A 338 -13.50 -5.69 -10.01
C PRO A 338 -15.00 -5.92 -9.98
N VAL A 339 -15.45 -6.81 -9.10
CA VAL A 339 -16.86 -7.10 -8.84
C VAL A 339 -17.09 -6.96 -7.34
N PRO A 340 -17.43 -5.75 -6.86
CA PRO A 340 -17.66 -5.51 -5.44
C PRO A 340 -18.79 -6.39 -4.89
N ARG A 341 -18.60 -6.92 -3.69
CA ARG A 341 -19.62 -7.70 -2.98
C ARG A 341 -20.82 -6.86 -2.59
N HIS A 342 -20.57 -5.63 -2.19
CA HIS A 342 -21.56 -4.63 -1.81
C HIS A 342 -21.27 -3.30 -2.51
N ARG A 343 -22.29 -2.51 -2.75
CA ARG A 343 -22.18 -1.11 -3.16
C ARG A 343 -23.38 -0.34 -2.62
N LEU A 344 -23.15 0.38 -1.53
CA LEU A 344 -24.19 1.20 -0.88
C LEU A 344 -24.07 2.65 -1.34
N GLY A 345 -25.19 3.20 -1.76
CA GLY A 345 -25.32 4.56 -2.26
C GLY A 345 -25.36 5.66 -1.19
#